data_36a2efcf0f9d9b82393d603e9fc29bd9
#
_entry.id   36a2efcf0f9d9b82393d603e9fc29bd9
#
_cell.length_a   1.000
_cell.length_b   1.000
_cell.length_c   1.000
_cell.angle_alpha   90.00
_cell.angle_beta   90.00
_cell.angle_gamma   90.00
#
_symmetry.space_group_name_H-M   'P 1'
#
loop_
_entity.id
_entity.type
_entity.pdbx_description
1 polymer ?
#
loop_
_entity_poly.entity_id
_entity_poly.type
_entity_poly.pdbx_seq_one_letter_code
_entity_poly.pdbx_strand_id
1 'polypeptide(L)'
;MKRFLVICGNQADRKYEFEEFIQSKEKYVTSVNNNEFIVELGNEKYIFTDLGNLKSFSKLKFNGFAIGKLLSRRYSPGKIEMLLDFWRR
;
A
#
# COMPACT_ATOMS: atom_id res chain seq x y z
N MET A 1 9.00 3.19 14.60
CA MET A 1 7.94 2.45 13.89
C MET A 1 8.34 2.25 12.44
N LYS A 2 8.24 1.03 11.95
CA LYS A 2 8.51 0.73 10.53
C LYS A 2 7.30 1.11 9.68
N ARG A 3 7.55 1.71 8.53
CA ARG A 3 6.50 2.14 7.60
C ARG A 3 6.60 1.38 6.29
N PHE A 4 5.47 0.85 5.84
CA PHE A 4 5.37 0.11 4.59
C PHE A 4 4.29 0.75 3.72
N LEU A 5 4.59 0.92 2.44
CA LEU A 5 3.65 1.45 1.47
C LEU A 5 3.09 0.31 0.63
N VAL A 6 1.76 0.16 0.63
CA VAL A 6 1.07 -0.83 -0.21
C VAL A 6 0.47 -0.09 -1.39
N ILE A 7 0.91 -0.46 -2.59
CA ILE A 7 0.54 0.22 -3.84
C ILE A 7 -0.52 -0.58 -4.56
N CYS A 8 -1.69 0.02 -4.75
CA CYS A 8 -2.84 -0.57 -5.41
C CYS A 8 -3.10 0.11 -6.75
N GLY A 9 -3.89 -0.51 -7.61
CA GLY A 9 -4.11 -0.01 -8.97
C GLY A 9 -4.99 1.24 -9.03
N ASN A 10 -6.05 1.29 -8.23
CA ASN A 10 -6.99 2.40 -8.20
C ASN A 10 -7.64 2.50 -6.82
N GLN A 11 -8.53 3.47 -6.63
CA GLN A 11 -9.16 3.71 -5.35
C GLN A 11 -10.05 2.54 -4.88
N ALA A 12 -10.77 1.91 -5.80
CA ALA A 12 -11.62 0.77 -5.48
C ALA A 12 -10.78 -0.42 -5.01
N ASP A 13 -9.69 -0.70 -5.70
CA ASP A 13 -8.76 -1.77 -5.33
C ASP A 13 -8.10 -1.47 -3.98
N ARG A 14 -7.73 -0.21 -3.74
CA ARG A 14 -7.15 0.21 -2.47
C ARG A 14 -8.09 -0.08 -1.31
N LYS A 15 -9.36 0.29 -1.46
CA LYS A 15 -10.36 0.04 -0.41
C LYS A 15 -10.54 -1.45 -0.17
N TYR A 16 -10.66 -2.24 -1.22
CA TYR A 16 -10.82 -3.69 -1.14
C TYR A 16 -9.63 -4.34 -0.42
N GLU A 17 -8.43 -4.02 -0.84
CA GLU A 17 -7.23 -4.63 -0.27
C GLU A 17 -6.96 -4.17 1.17
N PHE A 18 -7.30 -2.92 1.48
CA PHE A 18 -7.24 -2.40 2.83
C PHE A 18 -8.15 -3.20 3.78
N GLU A 19 -9.41 -3.39 3.39
CA GLU A 19 -10.38 -4.13 4.19
C GLU A 19 -9.98 -5.60 4.33
N GLU A 20 -9.52 -6.22 3.24
CA GLU A 20 -9.07 -7.61 3.27
C GLU A 20 -7.83 -7.80 4.16
N PHE A 21 -6.91 -6.85 4.12
CA PHE A 21 -5.74 -6.88 4.97
C PHE A 21 -6.12 -6.83 6.46
N ILE A 22 -7.05 -5.95 6.81
CA ILE A 22 -7.52 -5.84 8.20
C ILE A 22 -8.14 -7.16 8.65
N GLN A 23 -8.98 -7.78 7.83
CA GLN A 23 -9.61 -9.04 8.16
C GLN A 23 -8.59 -10.16 8.35
N SER A 24 -7.60 -10.24 7.46
CA SER A 24 -6.59 -11.30 7.51
C SER A 24 -5.63 -11.14 8.68
N LYS A 25 -5.46 -9.93 9.21
CA LYS A 25 -4.55 -9.62 10.30
C LYS A 25 -5.27 -9.17 11.57
N GLU A 26 -6.56 -9.46 11.67
CA GLU A 26 -7.44 -8.95 12.74
C GLU A 26 -6.85 -9.08 14.14
N LYS A 27 -6.20 -10.21 14.42
CA LYS A 27 -5.61 -10.46 15.75
C LYS A 27 -4.44 -9.53 16.08
N TYR A 28 -3.80 -8.96 15.08
CA TYR A 28 -2.58 -8.16 15.27
C TYR A 28 -2.81 -6.67 15.06
N VAL A 29 -3.99 -6.26 14.61
CA VAL A 29 -4.30 -4.86 14.34
C VAL A 29 -4.40 -4.09 15.65
N THR A 30 -3.59 -3.04 15.77
CA THR A 30 -3.59 -2.16 16.95
C THR A 30 -4.28 -0.83 16.68
N SER A 31 -4.36 -0.40 15.41
CA SER A 31 -5.01 0.86 15.04
C SER A 31 -5.41 0.84 13.58
N VAL A 32 -6.53 1.49 13.25
CA VAL A 32 -7.03 1.63 11.89
C VAL A 32 -7.47 3.07 11.65
N ASN A 33 -7.01 3.66 10.53
CA ASN A 33 -7.49 4.95 10.06
C ASN A 33 -8.19 4.75 8.71
N ASN A 34 -9.52 4.73 8.73
CA ASN A 34 -10.33 4.49 7.54
C ASN A 34 -10.29 5.64 6.54
N ASN A 35 -9.99 6.85 6.99
CA ASN A 35 -9.95 8.02 6.12
C ASN A 35 -8.67 8.06 5.28
N GLU A 36 -7.56 7.68 5.88
CA GLU A 36 -6.25 7.72 5.23
C GLU A 36 -5.77 6.34 4.77
N PHE A 37 -6.55 5.30 5.02
CA PHE A 37 -6.23 3.91 4.66
C PHE A 37 -4.91 3.46 5.28
N ILE A 38 -4.80 3.63 6.60
CA ILE A 38 -3.62 3.25 7.38
C ILE A 38 -3.99 2.18 8.39
N VAL A 39 -3.19 1.11 8.47
CA VAL A 39 -3.35 0.05 9.45
C VAL A 39 -2.05 -0.08 10.23
N GLU A 40 -2.13 -0.12 11.55
CA GLU A 40 -0.98 -0.37 12.40
C GLU A 40 -1.06 -1.76 13.02
N LEU A 41 0.05 -2.49 12.95
CA LEU A 41 0.24 -3.79 13.58
C LEU A 41 1.44 -3.67 14.52
N GLY A 42 1.19 -3.29 15.78
CA GLY A 42 2.27 -3.07 16.73
C GLY A 42 3.21 -1.96 16.26
N ASN A 43 4.46 -2.32 15.94
CA ASN A 43 5.48 -1.37 15.49
C ASN A 43 5.54 -1.19 13.99
N GLU A 44 4.59 -1.75 13.26
CA GLU A 44 4.54 -1.65 11.81
C GLU A 44 3.32 -0.86 11.38
N LYS A 45 3.51 0.06 10.44
CA LYS A 45 2.46 0.91 9.89
C LYS A 45 2.34 0.66 8.39
N TYR A 46 1.16 0.27 7.94
CA TYR A 46 0.89 -0.01 6.53
C TYR A 46 -0.02 1.07 5.97
N ILE A 47 0.48 1.76 4.94
CA ILE A 47 -0.24 2.85 4.27
C ILE A 47 -0.64 2.35 2.89
N PHE A 48 -1.95 2.34 2.59
CA PHE A 48 -2.47 1.88 1.32
C PHE A 48 -2.69 3.07 0.40
N THR A 49 -2.07 3.04 -0.76
CA THR A 49 -2.22 4.07 -1.79
C THR A 49 -2.57 3.45 -3.14
N ASP A 50 -2.79 4.27 -4.14
CA ASP A 50 -3.04 3.84 -5.51
C ASP A 50 -2.12 4.58 -6.47
N LEU A 51 -2.10 4.15 -7.74
CA LEU A 51 -1.21 4.73 -8.74
C LEU A 51 -1.47 6.21 -8.98
N GLY A 52 -2.72 6.64 -8.86
CA GLY A 52 -3.08 8.04 -9.06
C GLY A 52 -2.54 8.97 -7.99
N ASN A 53 -2.33 8.46 -6.77
CA ASN A 53 -1.88 9.25 -5.62
C ASN A 53 -0.45 8.93 -5.20
N LEU A 54 0.25 8.12 -5.96
CA LEU A 54 1.56 7.62 -5.59
C LEU A 54 2.59 8.73 -5.38
N LYS A 55 2.50 9.81 -6.16
CA LYS A 55 3.43 10.94 -6.06
C LYS A 55 3.39 11.64 -4.70
N SER A 56 2.26 11.60 -4.02
CA SER A 56 2.12 12.19 -2.69
C SER A 56 3.08 11.61 -1.67
N PHE A 57 3.57 10.40 -1.93
CA PHE A 57 4.45 9.68 -1.01
C PHE A 57 5.91 9.66 -1.45
N SER A 58 6.25 10.34 -2.55
CA SER A 58 7.59 10.28 -3.15
C SER A 58 8.69 10.84 -2.25
N LYS A 59 8.35 11.79 -1.37
CA LYS A 59 9.32 12.42 -0.47
C LYS A 59 9.40 11.74 0.90
N LEU A 60 8.54 10.78 1.16
CA LEU A 60 8.53 10.07 2.42
C LEU A 60 9.43 8.84 2.35
N LYS A 61 10.02 8.50 3.49
CA LYS A 61 10.86 7.31 3.59
C LYS A 61 10.06 6.13 4.12
N PHE A 62 10.19 5.01 3.43
CA PHE A 62 9.54 3.77 3.80
C PHE A 62 10.58 2.67 4.03
N ASN A 63 10.27 1.77 4.95
CA ASN A 63 11.11 0.59 5.21
C ASN A 63 10.93 -0.48 4.14
N GLY A 64 9.78 -0.48 3.47
CA GLY A 64 9.51 -1.44 2.40
C GLY A 64 8.27 -1.07 1.62
N PHE A 65 8.08 -1.77 0.50
CA PHE A 65 6.95 -1.58 -0.40
C PHE A 65 6.31 -2.93 -0.67
N ALA A 66 4.99 -2.93 -0.82
CA ALA A 66 4.24 -4.09 -1.24
C ALA A 66 3.33 -3.69 -2.40
N ILE A 67 3.16 -4.60 -3.34
CA ILE A 67 2.25 -4.39 -4.47
C ILE A 67 0.94 -5.10 -4.15
N GLY A 68 -0.17 -4.39 -4.34
CA GLY A 68 -1.49 -4.97 -4.13
C GLY A 68 -1.73 -6.17 -5.04
N LYS A 69 -2.47 -7.16 -4.54
CA LYS A 69 -2.73 -8.40 -5.28
C LYS A 69 -3.41 -8.15 -6.62
N LEU A 70 -4.37 -7.24 -6.65
CA LEU A 70 -5.10 -6.94 -7.88
C LEU A 70 -4.23 -6.25 -8.91
N LEU A 71 -3.35 -5.35 -8.47
CA LEU A 71 -2.40 -4.70 -9.36
C LEU A 71 -1.41 -5.71 -9.94
N SER A 72 -0.90 -6.61 -9.13
CA SER A 72 0.06 -7.62 -9.59
C SER A 72 -0.54 -8.62 -10.58
N ARG A 73 -1.87 -8.78 -10.57
CA ARG A 73 -2.58 -9.62 -11.54
C ARG A 73 -2.81 -8.92 -12.87
N ARG A 74 -2.92 -7.59 -12.87
CA ARG A 74 -3.18 -6.81 -14.08
C ARG A 74 -1.95 -6.48 -14.89
N TYR A 75 -0.81 -6.34 -14.22
CA TYR A 75 0.43 -5.91 -14.86
C TYR A 75 1.52 -6.93 -14.62
N SER A 76 2.40 -7.09 -15.62
CA SER A 76 3.58 -7.93 -15.48
C SER A 76 4.56 -7.32 -14.46
N PRO A 77 5.42 -8.14 -13.82
CA PRO A 77 6.41 -7.63 -12.89
C PRO A 77 7.30 -6.53 -13.48
N GLY A 78 7.69 -6.67 -14.76
CA GLY A 78 8.50 -5.66 -15.42
C GLY A 78 7.82 -4.32 -15.54
N LYS A 79 6.51 -4.31 -15.84
CA LYS A 79 5.75 -3.06 -15.93
C LYS A 79 5.58 -2.41 -14.56
N ILE A 80 5.38 -3.20 -13.52
CA ILE A 80 5.28 -2.68 -12.15
C ILE A 80 6.59 -2.02 -11.75
N GLU A 81 7.73 -2.65 -12.06
CA GLU A 81 9.04 -2.07 -11.78
C GLU A 81 9.24 -0.74 -12.52
N MET A 82 8.81 -0.65 -13.76
CA MET A 82 8.88 0.61 -14.53
C MET A 82 8.08 1.71 -13.86
N LEU A 83 6.89 1.41 -13.38
CA LEU A 83 6.04 2.37 -12.66
C LEU A 83 6.70 2.83 -11.36
N LEU A 84 7.31 1.92 -10.62
CA LEU A 84 8.01 2.24 -9.38
C LEU A 84 9.26 3.07 -9.63
N ASP A 85 10.02 2.75 -10.68
CA ASP A 85 11.21 3.52 -11.04
C ASP A 85 10.84 4.96 -11.42
N PHE A 86 9.76 5.13 -12.17
CA PHE A 86 9.26 6.46 -12.52
C PHE A 86 8.89 7.25 -11.27
N TRP A 87 8.24 6.62 -10.32
CA TRP A 87 7.84 7.24 -9.08
C TRP A 87 9.03 7.62 -8.20
N ARG A 88 10.05 6.78 -8.14
CA ARG A 88 11.25 7.02 -7.32
C ARG A 88 12.13 8.16 -7.82
N ARG A 89 11.96 8.54 -9.07
CA ARG A 89 12.68 9.66 -9.67
C ARG A 89 12.00 10.98 -9.24
#